data_92bc506ae2cd5d4f4f53e4541a2122c8
#
_entry.id   92bc506ae2cd5d4f4f53e4541a2122c8
#
_cell.length_a   1.000
_cell.length_b   1.000
_cell.length_c   1.000
_cell.angle_alpha   90.00
_cell.angle_beta   90.00
_cell.angle_gamma   90.00
#
_symmetry.space_group_name_H-M   'P 1'
#
loop_
_entity.id
_entity.type
_entity.pdbx_description
1 polymer ?
#
loop_
_entity_poly.entity_id
_entity_poly.type
_entity_poly.pdbx_seq_one_letter_code
_entity_poly.pdbx_strand_id
1 'polypeptide(L)'
;MQYIVAYDFGTTGVKTCLFSIDGGIRMEASAYAPYGLYILPDGGAEQDAGEWWAAMCSTTRAAFEKTSVRPEQVTGISFCSQMQGMVLVDEHANALRRPMSYMDQRAGAEFRACQTHGLTISGVNAGMMLRSLAATHAASTSVKDPLWKYKWVQAHEPEIFQEAHKWLDVKESLIARATG
;
A
#
# COMPACT_ATOMS: atom_id res chain seq x y z
N MET A 1 -8.21 21.10 23.38
CA MET A 1 -8.85 19.93 22.73
C MET A 1 -7.86 19.41 21.70
N GLN A 2 -7.59 18.10 21.74
CA GLN A 2 -6.61 17.41 20.89
C GLN A 2 -7.33 16.61 19.81
N TYR A 3 -6.72 16.53 18.62
CA TYR A 3 -7.33 15.87 17.48
C TYR A 3 -6.34 14.88 16.81
N ILE A 4 -6.91 13.89 16.14
CA ILE A 4 -6.18 12.94 15.29
C ILE A 4 -6.80 12.98 13.88
N VAL A 5 -5.96 12.96 12.86
CA VAL A 5 -6.37 12.71 11.49
C VAL A 5 -6.12 11.25 11.16
N ALA A 6 -7.15 10.55 10.69
CA ALA A 6 -7.04 9.15 10.26
C ALA A 6 -7.36 9.04 8.77
N TYR A 7 -6.52 8.31 8.05
CA TYR A 7 -6.67 8.00 6.64
C TYR A 7 -6.98 6.52 6.44
N ASP A 8 -7.92 6.24 5.54
CA ASP A 8 -8.22 4.90 5.06
C ASP A 8 -8.11 4.87 3.52
N PHE A 9 -7.02 4.27 3.03
CA PHE A 9 -6.72 4.13 1.60
C PHE A 9 -7.28 2.81 1.08
N GLY A 10 -8.49 2.85 0.55
CA GLY A 10 -9.11 1.69 -0.10
C GLY A 10 -8.62 1.46 -1.54
N THR A 11 -9.28 0.56 -2.25
CA THR A 11 -8.94 0.26 -3.65
C THR A 11 -9.31 1.38 -4.61
N THR A 12 -10.34 2.15 -4.32
CA THR A 12 -10.93 3.12 -5.25
C THR A 12 -10.91 4.56 -4.75
N GLY A 13 -10.36 4.81 -3.57
CA GLY A 13 -10.31 6.15 -3.00
C GLY A 13 -9.84 6.17 -1.56
N VAL A 14 -9.60 7.36 -1.05
CA VAL A 14 -9.21 7.62 0.34
C VAL A 14 -10.35 8.28 1.10
N LYS A 15 -10.57 7.82 2.32
CA LYS A 15 -11.41 8.48 3.31
C LYS A 15 -10.53 9.09 4.39
N THR A 16 -10.69 10.38 4.63
CA THR A 16 -10.05 11.12 5.72
C THR A 16 -11.08 11.39 6.80
N CYS A 17 -10.73 11.12 8.05
CA CYS A 17 -11.55 11.40 9.22
C CYS A 17 -10.76 12.24 10.22
N LEU A 18 -11.40 13.28 10.77
CA LEU A 18 -10.88 14.09 11.87
C LEU A 18 -11.61 13.70 13.14
N PHE A 19 -10.85 13.30 14.15
CA PHE A 19 -11.40 12.88 15.45
C PHE A 19 -10.92 13.79 16.57
N SER A 20 -11.81 14.16 17.52
CA SER A 20 -11.42 14.63 18.84
C SER A 20 -11.17 13.45 19.77
N ILE A 21 -10.20 13.60 20.69
CA ILE A 21 -9.78 12.52 21.60
C ILE A 21 -9.89 12.88 23.08
N ASP A 22 -10.28 14.10 23.42
CA ASP A 22 -10.50 14.50 24.82
C ASP A 22 -11.86 13.98 25.32
N GLY A 23 -11.82 13.15 26.33
CA GLY A 23 -13.04 12.57 26.95
C GLY A 23 -13.69 11.45 26.14
N GLY A 24 -12.99 10.91 25.16
CA GLY A 24 -13.44 9.84 24.27
C GLY A 24 -13.19 10.18 22.79
N ILE A 25 -13.31 9.17 21.93
CA ILE A 25 -13.10 9.35 20.48
C ILE A 25 -14.41 9.76 19.81
N ARG A 26 -14.43 10.92 19.17
CA ARG A 26 -15.58 11.41 18.41
C ARG A 26 -15.16 11.92 17.04
N MET A 27 -15.85 11.49 15.99
CA MET A 27 -15.63 11.97 14.64
C MET A 27 -16.24 13.38 14.48
N GLU A 28 -15.42 14.37 14.15
CA GLU A 28 -15.81 15.75 13.94
C GLU A 28 -16.15 16.02 12.48
N ALA A 29 -15.36 15.44 11.56
CA ALA A 29 -15.58 15.56 10.12
C ALA A 29 -15.02 14.37 9.37
N SER A 30 -15.52 14.17 8.16
CA SER A 30 -14.92 13.26 7.20
C SER A 30 -15.04 13.79 5.77
N ALA A 31 -14.11 13.35 4.91
CA ALA A 31 -14.14 13.63 3.48
C ALA A 31 -13.67 12.37 2.72
N TYR A 32 -14.06 12.26 1.46
CA TYR A 32 -13.69 11.17 0.57
C TYR A 32 -13.29 11.74 -0.79
N ALA A 33 -12.27 11.16 -1.41
CA ALA A 33 -11.92 11.42 -2.79
C ALA A 33 -11.56 10.10 -3.49
N PRO A 34 -12.04 9.88 -4.71
CA PRO A 34 -11.66 8.73 -5.52
C PRO A 34 -10.28 8.93 -6.14
N TYR A 35 -9.66 7.81 -6.56
CA TYR A 35 -8.49 7.75 -7.44
C TYR A 35 -8.55 6.52 -8.36
N GLY A 36 -7.67 6.49 -9.37
CA GLY A 36 -7.70 5.49 -10.42
C GLY A 36 -7.25 4.10 -9.96
N LEU A 37 -7.90 3.08 -10.52
CA LEU A 37 -7.41 1.70 -10.58
C LEU A 37 -7.29 1.35 -12.07
N TYR A 38 -6.07 1.08 -12.52
CA TYR A 38 -5.72 0.83 -13.92
C TYR A 38 -5.59 -0.66 -14.16
N ILE A 39 -6.57 -1.24 -14.82
CA ILE A 39 -6.57 -2.66 -15.20
C ILE A 39 -5.93 -2.78 -16.58
N LEU A 40 -4.89 -3.60 -16.68
CA LEU A 40 -4.11 -3.80 -17.90
C LEU A 40 -4.50 -5.11 -18.58
N PRO A 41 -4.35 -5.21 -19.94
CA PRO A 41 -4.72 -6.40 -20.70
C PRO A 41 -3.95 -7.66 -20.33
N ASP A 42 -2.75 -7.52 -19.75
CA ASP A 42 -1.86 -8.61 -19.33
C ASP A 42 -2.19 -9.16 -17.91
N GLY A 43 -3.28 -8.70 -17.32
CA GLY A 43 -3.69 -9.05 -15.95
C GLY A 43 -3.08 -8.14 -14.87
N GLY A 44 -2.41 -7.07 -15.28
CA GLY A 44 -1.92 -6.04 -14.38
C GLY A 44 -3.06 -5.24 -13.76
N ALA A 45 -2.86 -4.81 -12.51
CA ALA A 45 -3.75 -3.91 -11.80
C ALA A 45 -2.92 -2.90 -11.02
N GLU A 46 -2.88 -1.67 -11.50
CA GLU A 46 -1.99 -0.62 -11.00
C GLU A 46 -2.76 0.57 -10.47
N GLN A 47 -2.09 1.36 -9.64
CA GLN A 47 -2.59 2.64 -9.14
C GLN A 47 -1.51 3.71 -9.30
N ASP A 48 -1.84 4.96 -9.02
CA ASP A 48 -0.90 6.07 -9.09
C ASP A 48 -0.64 6.65 -7.70
N ALA A 49 0.61 6.62 -7.24
CA ALA A 49 1.01 7.13 -5.93
C ALA A 49 0.85 8.67 -5.83
N GLY A 50 0.92 9.38 -6.96
CA GLY A 50 0.64 10.81 -7.03
C GLY A 50 -0.83 11.12 -6.82
N GLU A 51 -1.72 10.30 -7.39
CA GLU A 51 -3.17 10.42 -7.16
C GLU A 51 -3.54 10.15 -5.70
N TRP A 52 -2.91 9.14 -5.05
CA TRP A 52 -3.13 8.90 -3.62
C TRP A 52 -2.78 10.13 -2.79
N TRP A 53 -1.61 10.72 -3.05
CA TRP A 53 -1.15 11.91 -2.34
C TRP A 53 -2.06 13.10 -2.57
N ALA A 54 -2.44 13.36 -3.82
CA ALA A 54 -3.34 14.46 -4.17
C ALA A 54 -4.72 14.31 -3.50
N ALA A 55 -5.27 13.08 -3.51
CA ALA A 55 -6.53 12.77 -2.86
C ALA A 55 -6.45 12.91 -1.34
N MET A 56 -5.33 12.47 -0.71
CA MET A 56 -5.09 12.68 0.72
C MET A 56 -5.07 14.16 1.09
N CYS A 57 -4.32 14.97 0.35
CA CYS A 57 -4.24 16.41 0.59
C CYS A 57 -5.60 17.10 0.41
N SER A 58 -6.34 16.73 -0.63
CA SER A 58 -7.67 17.26 -0.92
C SER A 58 -8.67 16.93 0.18
N THR A 59 -8.76 15.66 0.58
CA THR A 59 -9.69 15.24 1.63
C THR A 59 -9.33 15.77 3.00
N THR A 60 -8.03 15.97 3.28
CA THR A 60 -7.59 16.65 4.50
C THR A 60 -8.12 18.07 4.56
N ARG A 61 -7.91 18.88 3.52
CA ARG A 61 -8.44 20.25 3.45
C ARG A 61 -9.95 20.26 3.62
N ALA A 62 -10.65 19.42 2.86
CA ALA A 62 -12.11 19.33 2.91
C ALA A 62 -12.65 18.88 4.29
N ALA A 63 -11.91 18.08 5.04
CA ALA A 63 -12.29 17.71 6.40
C ALA A 63 -12.11 18.89 7.37
N PHE A 64 -11.01 19.65 7.26
CA PHE A 64 -10.78 20.82 8.09
C PHE A 64 -11.77 21.95 7.80
N GLU A 65 -12.12 22.21 6.54
CA GLU A 65 -13.10 23.22 6.13
C GLU A 65 -14.51 23.02 6.74
N LYS A 66 -14.84 21.79 7.14
CA LYS A 66 -16.11 21.44 7.80
C LYS A 66 -16.13 21.73 9.30
N THR A 67 -15.01 22.17 9.86
CA THR A 67 -14.84 22.37 11.30
C THR A 67 -14.16 23.69 11.60
N SER A 68 -14.08 24.07 12.87
CA SER A 68 -13.25 25.17 13.36
C SER A 68 -11.88 24.69 13.89
N VAL A 69 -11.53 23.43 13.66
CA VAL A 69 -10.26 22.84 14.12
C VAL A 69 -9.10 23.40 13.31
N ARG A 70 -8.06 23.81 14.02
CA ARG A 70 -6.82 24.29 13.40
C ARG A 70 -5.78 23.16 13.32
N PRO A 71 -4.93 23.12 12.27
CA PRO A 71 -3.91 22.09 12.10
C PRO A 71 -3.00 21.90 13.32
N GLU A 72 -2.68 22.99 14.04
CA GLU A 72 -1.82 22.96 15.23
C GLU A 72 -2.43 22.21 16.42
N GLN A 73 -3.70 21.91 16.38
CA GLN A 73 -4.41 21.12 17.39
C GLN A 73 -4.35 19.60 17.11
N VAL A 74 -3.83 19.20 15.94
CA VAL A 74 -3.64 17.80 15.57
C VAL A 74 -2.36 17.28 16.23
N THR A 75 -2.52 16.27 17.07
CA THR A 75 -1.44 15.67 17.84
C THR A 75 -0.98 14.33 17.28
N GLY A 76 -1.68 13.80 16.28
CA GLY A 76 -1.32 12.54 15.66
C GLY A 76 -2.01 12.29 14.32
N ILE A 77 -1.35 11.44 13.51
CA ILE A 77 -1.87 10.96 12.23
C ILE A 77 -1.85 9.43 12.26
N SER A 78 -2.92 8.81 11.75
CA SER A 78 -3.03 7.36 11.63
C SER A 78 -3.37 6.96 10.21
N PHE A 79 -2.79 5.85 9.75
CA PHE A 79 -3.02 5.32 8.43
C PHE A 79 -3.58 3.89 8.49
N CYS A 80 -4.62 3.65 7.72
CA CYS A 80 -5.08 2.34 7.28
C CYS A 80 -5.04 2.29 5.76
N SER A 81 -4.77 1.14 5.16
CA SER A 81 -4.78 0.99 3.71
C SER A 81 -5.17 -0.42 3.27
N GLN A 82 -5.51 -0.54 1.99
CA GLN A 82 -5.48 -1.84 1.30
C GLN A 82 -4.11 -2.49 1.52
N MET A 83 -4.09 -3.81 1.57
CA MET A 83 -2.88 -4.60 1.81
C MET A 83 -2.40 -5.32 0.55
N GLN A 84 -1.20 -5.91 0.62
CA GLN A 84 -0.61 -6.70 -0.46
C GLN A 84 -0.34 -5.89 -1.74
N GLY A 85 -0.22 -4.56 -1.62
CA GLY A 85 0.31 -3.71 -2.66
C GLY A 85 1.82 -3.85 -2.78
N MET A 86 2.38 -3.34 -3.88
CA MET A 86 3.83 -3.22 -4.03
C MET A 86 4.17 -1.85 -4.61
N VAL A 87 4.93 -1.08 -3.85
CA VAL A 87 5.43 0.25 -4.21
C VAL A 87 6.95 0.21 -4.16
N LEU A 88 7.61 0.31 -5.30
CA LEU A 88 9.05 0.50 -5.36
C LEU A 88 9.35 1.99 -5.30
N VAL A 89 10.21 2.37 -4.38
CA VAL A 89 10.54 3.79 -4.14
C VAL A 89 12.04 4.04 -4.23
N ASP A 90 12.40 5.28 -4.61
CA ASP A 90 13.75 5.81 -4.51
C ASP A 90 14.12 6.18 -3.06
N GLU A 91 15.30 6.76 -2.85
CA GLU A 91 15.79 7.21 -1.55
C GLU A 91 14.97 8.38 -0.95
N HIS A 92 14.16 9.05 -1.77
CA HIS A 92 13.29 10.16 -1.37
C HIS A 92 11.80 9.74 -1.23
N ALA A 93 11.53 8.43 -1.17
CA ALA A 93 10.19 7.85 -1.10
C ALA A 93 9.29 8.18 -2.30
N ASN A 94 9.83 8.56 -3.46
CA ASN A 94 9.08 8.69 -4.70
C ASN A 94 8.88 7.32 -5.34
N ALA A 95 7.67 7.05 -5.82
CA ALA A 95 7.39 5.82 -6.54
C ALA A 95 8.08 5.82 -7.91
N LEU A 96 8.89 4.79 -8.19
CA LEU A 96 9.65 4.61 -9.45
C LEU A 96 8.77 4.14 -10.60
N ARG A 97 7.63 3.56 -10.28
CA ARG A 97 6.61 3.12 -11.22
C ARG A 97 5.23 3.17 -10.57
N ARG A 98 4.18 2.96 -11.35
CA ARG A 98 2.85 2.77 -10.78
C ARG A 98 2.82 1.57 -9.83
N PRO A 99 2.39 1.74 -8.59
CA PRO A 99 2.21 0.65 -7.64
C PRO A 99 1.35 -0.47 -8.17
N MET A 100 1.78 -1.71 -7.93
CA MET A 100 0.98 -2.91 -8.23
C MET A 100 -0.02 -3.14 -7.09
N SER A 101 -1.30 -3.18 -7.42
CA SER A 101 -2.37 -3.49 -6.47
C SER A 101 -2.35 -4.97 -6.05
N TYR A 102 -3.06 -5.31 -4.97
CA TYR A 102 -3.33 -6.71 -4.59
C TYR A 102 -4.07 -7.49 -5.68
N MET A 103 -4.76 -6.81 -6.59
CA MET A 103 -5.47 -7.42 -7.72
C MET A 103 -4.56 -7.83 -8.87
N ASP A 104 -3.31 -7.36 -8.90
CA ASP A 104 -2.34 -7.66 -9.96
C ASP A 104 -2.00 -9.15 -9.99
N GLN A 105 -2.12 -9.76 -11.17
CA GLN A 105 -1.93 -11.19 -11.38
C GLN A 105 -0.76 -11.52 -12.31
N ARG A 106 0.04 -10.53 -12.74
CA ARG A 106 1.16 -10.73 -13.67
C ARG A 106 2.20 -11.71 -13.13
N ALA A 107 2.39 -11.75 -11.82
CA ALA A 107 3.34 -12.64 -11.15
C ALA A 107 2.93 -14.13 -11.11
N GLY A 108 1.96 -14.54 -11.91
CA GLY A 108 1.47 -15.91 -11.93
C GLY A 108 2.49 -16.94 -12.42
N ALA A 109 3.41 -16.56 -13.29
CA ALA A 109 4.49 -17.43 -13.77
C ALA A 109 5.53 -17.68 -12.68
N GLU A 110 5.99 -16.62 -11.99
CA GLU A 110 6.94 -16.65 -10.90
C GLU A 110 6.41 -17.48 -9.72
N PHE A 111 5.14 -17.30 -9.39
CA PHE A 111 4.46 -18.09 -8.38
C PHE A 111 4.45 -19.57 -8.73
N ARG A 112 4.02 -19.96 -9.94
CA ARG A 112 3.99 -21.35 -10.39
C ARG A 112 5.37 -21.98 -10.46
N ALA A 113 6.36 -21.28 -11.00
CA ALA A 113 7.73 -21.79 -11.10
C ALA A 113 8.32 -22.17 -9.75
N CYS A 114 7.98 -21.42 -8.68
CA CYS A 114 8.42 -21.76 -7.33
C CYS A 114 7.65 -22.92 -6.69
N GLN A 115 6.45 -23.22 -7.16
CA GLN A 115 5.62 -24.31 -6.61
C GLN A 115 5.90 -25.67 -7.21
N THR A 116 6.44 -25.75 -8.43
CA THR A 116 6.56 -27.00 -9.20
C THR A 116 7.76 -27.87 -8.79
N HIS A 117 8.64 -27.39 -7.93
CA HIS A 117 9.85 -28.11 -7.52
C HIS A 117 9.80 -28.54 -6.04
N GLY A 118 9.96 -29.88 -5.80
CA GLY A 118 10.09 -30.45 -4.46
C GLY A 118 8.78 -30.90 -3.81
N LEU A 119 8.84 -31.15 -2.50
CA LEU A 119 7.68 -31.58 -1.71
C LEU A 119 6.70 -30.40 -1.54
N THR A 120 5.44 -30.60 -1.92
CA THR A 120 4.39 -29.60 -1.78
C THR A 120 3.39 -29.97 -0.68
N ILE A 121 2.94 -28.97 0.10
CA ILE A 121 1.84 -29.04 1.06
C ILE A 121 0.78 -28.06 0.62
N SER A 122 -0.45 -28.53 0.36
CA SER A 122 -1.56 -27.70 -0.16
C SER A 122 -1.20 -26.92 -1.43
N GLY A 123 -0.37 -27.52 -2.33
CA GLY A 123 0.04 -26.87 -3.59
C GLY A 123 1.18 -25.86 -3.45
N VAL A 124 1.78 -25.72 -2.27
CA VAL A 124 2.91 -24.82 -2.01
C VAL A 124 4.16 -25.62 -1.65
N ASN A 125 5.32 -25.22 -2.19
CA ASN A 125 6.59 -25.85 -1.84
C ASN A 125 6.87 -25.74 -0.34
N ALA A 126 6.99 -26.89 0.36
CA ALA A 126 7.13 -26.94 1.81
C ALA A 126 8.40 -26.24 2.32
N GLY A 127 9.52 -26.37 1.58
CA GLY A 127 10.79 -25.72 1.95
C GLY A 127 10.71 -24.21 1.85
N MET A 128 10.02 -23.69 0.82
CA MET A 128 9.82 -22.26 0.64
C MET A 128 8.85 -21.71 1.69
N MET A 129 7.79 -22.45 2.01
CA MET A 129 6.85 -22.07 3.06
C MET A 129 7.54 -21.95 4.42
N LEU A 130 8.40 -22.92 4.78
CA LEU A 130 9.16 -22.88 6.02
C LEU A 130 10.15 -21.71 6.07
N ARG A 131 10.84 -21.42 4.95
CA ARG A 131 11.74 -20.26 4.87
C ARG A 131 10.99 -18.94 5.00
N SER A 132 9.83 -18.83 4.35
CA SER A 132 8.97 -17.63 4.45
C SER A 132 8.49 -17.44 5.89
N LEU A 133 7.99 -18.49 6.53
CA LEU A 133 7.56 -18.44 7.94
C LEU A 133 8.70 -18.04 8.88
N ALA A 134 9.91 -18.58 8.67
CA ALA A 134 11.07 -18.26 9.50
C ALA A 134 11.53 -16.79 9.33
N ALA A 135 11.43 -16.25 8.10
CA ALA A 135 11.92 -14.90 7.79
C ALA A 135 10.90 -13.80 8.04
N THR A 136 9.62 -14.07 7.78
CA THR A 136 8.57 -13.04 7.76
C THR A 136 7.38 -13.35 8.68
N HIS A 137 7.39 -14.50 9.33
CA HIS A 137 6.27 -15.04 10.11
C HIS A 137 4.97 -15.22 9.30
N ALA A 138 5.09 -15.22 7.96
CA ALA A 138 3.98 -15.41 7.04
C ALA A 138 4.35 -16.39 5.92
N ALA A 139 3.37 -17.12 5.40
CA ALA A 139 3.56 -18.00 4.25
C ALA A 139 3.02 -17.34 2.98
N SER A 140 3.88 -17.16 1.96
CA SER A 140 3.48 -16.64 0.65
C SER A 140 2.80 -17.74 -0.17
N THR A 141 1.49 -17.89 0.03
CA THR A 141 0.69 -18.98 -0.53
C THR A 141 -0.21 -18.54 -1.69
N SER A 142 -0.25 -17.26 -2.00
CA SER A 142 -1.09 -16.68 -3.05
C SER A 142 -0.27 -15.93 -4.08
N VAL A 143 -0.66 -16.00 -5.35
CA VAL A 143 -0.09 -15.17 -6.43
C VAL A 143 -0.21 -13.66 -6.14
N LYS A 144 -1.14 -13.29 -5.29
CA LYS A 144 -1.37 -11.89 -4.88
C LYS A 144 -0.36 -11.37 -3.86
N ASP A 145 0.42 -12.27 -3.24
CA ASP A 145 1.40 -11.86 -2.24
C ASP A 145 2.49 -10.96 -2.86
N PRO A 146 2.91 -9.90 -2.18
CA PRO A 146 3.85 -8.90 -2.72
C PRO A 146 5.19 -9.49 -3.17
N LEU A 147 5.65 -10.59 -2.55
CA LEU A 147 6.87 -11.29 -2.92
C LEU A 147 6.92 -11.67 -4.41
N TRP A 148 5.79 -12.11 -4.97
CA TRP A 148 5.74 -12.55 -6.37
C TRP A 148 5.76 -11.36 -7.31
N LYS A 149 5.09 -10.27 -6.97
CA LYS A 149 5.15 -9.00 -7.70
C LYS A 149 6.56 -8.44 -7.73
N TYR A 150 7.27 -8.51 -6.59
CA TYR A 150 8.68 -8.13 -6.49
C TYR A 150 9.57 -8.95 -7.43
N LYS A 151 9.38 -10.28 -7.47
CA LYS A 151 10.09 -11.16 -8.40
C LYS A 151 9.74 -10.88 -9.85
N TRP A 152 8.48 -10.56 -10.12
CA TRP A 152 8.04 -10.19 -11.46
C TRP A 152 8.76 -8.92 -11.93
N VAL A 153 8.82 -7.88 -11.13
CA VAL A 153 9.55 -6.65 -11.48
C VAL A 153 11.04 -6.92 -11.66
N GLN A 154 11.64 -7.76 -10.81
CA GLN A 154 13.04 -8.16 -10.96
C GLN A 154 13.33 -8.81 -12.33
N ALA A 155 12.40 -9.61 -12.83
CA ALA A 155 12.55 -10.34 -14.09
C ALA A 155 12.17 -9.51 -15.33
N HIS A 156 11.17 -8.64 -15.24
CA HIS A 156 10.56 -7.95 -16.39
C HIS A 156 10.89 -6.46 -16.45
N GLU A 157 11.28 -5.84 -15.35
CA GLU A 157 11.64 -4.43 -15.26
C GLU A 157 12.97 -4.25 -14.49
N PRO A 158 14.08 -4.87 -14.92
CA PRO A 158 15.33 -4.94 -14.15
C PRO A 158 15.96 -3.57 -13.88
N GLU A 159 15.76 -2.59 -14.73
CA GLU A 159 16.27 -1.22 -14.55
C GLU A 159 15.57 -0.56 -13.35
N ILE A 160 14.24 -0.59 -13.30
CA ILE A 160 13.44 -0.08 -12.18
C ILE A 160 13.80 -0.83 -10.88
N PHE A 161 13.99 -2.14 -10.99
CA PHE A 161 14.37 -2.97 -9.84
C PHE A 161 15.73 -2.55 -9.25
N GLN A 162 16.72 -2.21 -10.09
CA GLN A 162 18.04 -1.77 -9.65
C GLN A 162 18.05 -0.36 -9.03
N GLU A 163 17.15 0.51 -9.49
CA GLU A 163 16.98 1.86 -8.93
C GLU A 163 16.22 1.87 -7.60
N ALA A 164 15.50 0.77 -7.30
CA ALA A 164 14.68 0.72 -6.10
C ALA A 164 15.50 0.72 -4.81
N HIS A 165 15.34 1.78 -4.02
CA HIS A 165 15.92 1.86 -2.69
C HIS A 165 15.18 0.96 -1.70
N LYS A 166 13.84 0.95 -1.77
CA LYS A 166 12.99 0.09 -0.94
C LYS A 166 11.76 -0.41 -1.70
N TRP A 167 11.25 -1.52 -1.20
CA TRP A 167 9.94 -2.04 -1.50
C TRP A 167 9.05 -1.83 -0.27
N LEU A 168 7.89 -1.18 -0.47
CA LEU A 168 6.94 -0.81 0.59
C LEU A 168 5.53 -1.29 0.19
N ASP A 169 4.64 -1.46 1.18
CA ASP A 169 3.20 -1.52 0.91
C ASP A 169 2.62 -0.09 0.83
N VAL A 170 1.35 0.04 0.51
CA VAL A 170 0.66 1.33 0.29
C VAL A 170 0.81 2.26 1.50
N LYS A 171 0.49 1.76 2.68
CA LYS A 171 0.56 2.55 3.93
C LYS A 171 1.98 3.03 4.22
N GLU A 172 2.95 2.14 4.14
CA GLU A 172 4.35 2.44 4.43
C GLU A 172 4.92 3.48 3.45
N SER A 173 4.53 3.43 2.16
CA SER A 173 4.96 4.41 1.17
C SER A 173 4.40 5.81 1.45
N LEU A 174 3.15 5.90 1.90
CA LEU A 174 2.52 7.15 2.28
C LEU A 174 3.12 7.75 3.56
N ILE A 175 3.43 6.90 4.54
CA ILE A 175 4.12 7.31 5.77
C ILE A 175 5.53 7.82 5.43
N ALA A 176 6.29 7.07 4.65
CA ALA A 176 7.63 7.48 4.22
C ALA A 176 7.61 8.84 3.51
N ARG A 177 6.67 9.03 2.57
CA ARG A 177 6.50 10.30 1.87
C ARG A 177 6.09 11.46 2.78
N ALA A 178 5.35 11.17 3.85
CA ALA A 178 4.86 12.19 4.80
C ALA A 178 5.91 12.59 5.84
N THR A 179 6.87 11.72 6.13
CA THR A 179 7.81 11.89 7.24
C THR A 179 9.27 12.03 6.81
N GLY A 180 9.60 11.76 5.55
CA GLY A 180 10.96 11.69 5.01
C GLY A 180 11.58 10.34 5.30
#